data_bc971fb4ee93cc552d68f8763c1a470b
#
_entry.id   bc971fb4ee93cc552d68f8763c1a470b
#
_cell.length_a   1.000
_cell.length_b   1.000
_cell.length_c   1.000
_cell.angle_alpha   90.00
_cell.angle_beta   90.00
_cell.angle_gamma   90.00
#
_symmetry.space_group_name_H-M   'P 1'
#
loop_
_entity.id
_entity.type
_entity.pdbx_description
1 polymer ?
#
loop_
_entity_poly.entity_id
_entity_poly.type
_entity_poly.pdbx_seq_one_letter_code
_entity_poly.pdbx_strand_id
1 'polypeptide(L)'
;MENKKKFPVIYLLAILYVLSAYLGPVALLAMPDSDAASIITSWLFWLPVILGVVNLIVVLAAKSKIERKQLLVCSMIIKYALIPFYLVGGLLIVLCLLLMVTPIVFMVFVGPMMALILGIYGWVILLGAAPFSVAYIVRSYKGGFHSKALLVISAIMQFFFTMDVIFITVLAIKERKYN
;
A
#
# COMPACT_ATOMS: atom_id res chain seq x y z
N MET A 1 -7.97 33.47 1.02
CA MET A 1 -7.18 32.22 0.90
C MET A 1 -6.78 31.78 2.31
N GLU A 2 -7.47 30.82 2.86
CA GLU A 2 -7.20 30.31 4.21
C GLU A 2 -5.88 29.54 4.18
N ASN A 3 -4.90 30.01 4.94
CA ASN A 3 -3.56 29.44 5.05
C ASN A 3 -3.66 28.10 5.82
N LYS A 4 -4.12 27.04 5.14
CA LYS A 4 -4.25 25.71 5.74
C LYS A 4 -2.88 25.22 6.16
N LYS A 5 -2.66 25.13 7.47
CA LYS A 5 -1.41 24.63 8.07
C LYS A 5 -1.06 23.27 7.50
N LYS A 6 0.15 23.15 6.94
CA LYS A 6 0.69 21.83 6.54
C LYS A 6 0.69 20.92 7.76
N PHE A 7 0.18 19.70 7.60
CA PHE A 7 0.11 18.71 8.67
C PHE A 7 1.26 17.69 8.50
N PRO A 8 2.45 17.97 9.05
CA PRO A 8 3.67 17.19 8.77
C PRO A 8 3.57 15.72 9.24
N VAL A 9 2.73 15.45 10.25
CA VAL A 9 2.52 14.11 10.80
C VAL A 9 2.06 13.09 9.76
N ILE A 10 1.37 13.52 8.71
CA ILE A 10 0.89 12.64 7.65
C ILE A 10 2.03 12.05 6.82
N TYR A 11 3.06 12.85 6.53
CA TYR A 11 4.23 12.35 5.81
C TYR A 11 4.99 11.32 6.63
N LEU A 12 5.10 11.56 7.95
CA LEU A 12 5.70 10.60 8.87
C LEU A 12 4.92 9.28 8.88
N LEU A 13 3.58 9.34 8.95
CA LEU A 13 2.71 8.16 8.88
C LEU A 13 2.88 7.39 7.56
N ALA A 14 2.97 8.10 6.44
CA ALA A 14 3.19 7.48 5.14
C ALA A 14 4.54 6.75 5.07
N ILE A 15 5.62 7.36 5.60
CA ILE A 15 6.96 6.76 5.65
C ILE A 15 6.97 5.56 6.60
N LEU A 16 6.40 5.69 7.80
CA LEU A 16 6.30 4.58 8.77
C LEU A 16 5.53 3.40 8.19
N TYR A 17 4.48 3.66 7.44
CA TYR A 17 3.71 2.62 6.78
C TYR A 17 4.57 1.85 5.76
N VAL A 18 5.31 2.55 4.91
CA VAL A 18 6.23 1.93 3.94
C VAL A 18 7.29 1.10 4.65
N LEU A 19 7.94 1.66 5.67
CA LEU A 19 8.96 0.94 6.44
C LEU A 19 8.40 -0.34 7.07
N SER A 20 7.19 -0.27 7.64
CA SER A 20 6.56 -1.43 8.26
C SER A 20 6.30 -2.57 7.28
N ALA A 21 5.98 -2.27 6.02
CA ALA A 21 5.75 -3.29 4.99
C ALA A 21 7.00 -4.11 4.68
N TYR A 22 8.20 -3.52 4.80
CA TYR A 22 9.48 -4.21 4.59
C TYR A 22 10.01 -4.92 5.83
N LEU A 23 9.64 -4.47 7.04
CA LEU A 23 10.23 -5.00 8.28
C LEU A 23 9.95 -6.48 8.49
N GLY A 24 8.73 -6.97 8.23
CA GLY A 24 8.38 -8.37 8.36
C GLY A 24 9.22 -9.27 7.45
N PRO A 25 9.22 -9.07 6.13
CA PRO A 25 10.04 -9.84 5.20
C PRO A 25 11.55 -9.77 5.49
N VAL A 26 12.07 -8.58 5.84
CA VAL A 26 13.50 -8.43 6.17
C VAL A 26 13.85 -9.17 7.47
N ALA A 27 12.99 -9.10 8.49
CA ALA A 27 13.21 -9.82 9.75
C ALA A 27 13.21 -11.34 9.53
N LEU A 28 12.33 -11.84 8.67
CA LEU A 28 12.28 -13.26 8.32
C LEU A 28 13.60 -13.77 7.71
N LEU A 29 14.29 -12.91 6.95
CA LEU A 29 15.55 -13.26 6.29
C LEU A 29 16.79 -13.04 7.17
N ALA A 30 16.72 -12.09 8.10
CA ALA A 30 17.88 -11.62 8.87
C ALA A 30 17.97 -12.18 10.29
N MET A 31 16.86 -12.64 10.87
CA MET A 31 16.85 -13.14 12.26
C MET A 31 17.21 -14.62 12.31
N PRO A 32 17.98 -15.05 13.35
CA PRO A 32 18.29 -16.44 13.56
C PRO A 32 17.06 -17.26 13.95
N ASP A 33 17.08 -18.56 13.67
CA ASP A 33 16.03 -19.50 14.07
C ASP A 33 15.99 -19.66 15.61
N SER A 34 15.13 -18.87 16.25
CA SER A 34 14.85 -18.95 17.67
C SER A 34 13.38 -18.63 17.94
N ASP A 35 12.84 -19.15 19.05
CA ASP A 35 11.44 -18.91 19.43
C ASP A 35 11.15 -17.41 19.60
N ALA A 36 12.09 -16.66 20.19
CA ALA A 36 11.96 -15.22 20.36
C ALA A 36 11.93 -14.47 19.00
N ALA A 37 12.80 -14.88 18.06
CA ALA A 37 12.83 -14.28 16.73
C ALA A 37 11.54 -14.56 15.95
N SER A 38 10.98 -15.76 16.06
CA SER A 38 9.71 -16.11 15.39
C SER A 38 8.54 -15.29 15.91
N ILE A 39 8.47 -15.04 17.22
CA ILE A 39 7.46 -14.18 17.83
C ILE A 39 7.61 -12.73 17.33
N ILE A 40 8.83 -12.19 17.36
CA ILE A 40 9.10 -10.80 16.89
C ILE A 40 8.74 -10.66 15.41
N THR A 41 9.16 -11.60 14.58
CA THR A 41 8.85 -11.60 13.14
C THR A 41 7.35 -11.62 12.90
N SER A 42 6.60 -12.45 13.63
CA SER A 42 5.14 -12.49 13.53
C SER A 42 4.51 -11.14 13.85
N TRP A 43 4.93 -10.45 14.90
CA TRP A 43 4.44 -9.10 15.22
C TRP A 43 4.79 -8.07 14.14
N LEU A 44 5.97 -8.18 13.52
CA LEU A 44 6.39 -7.29 12.44
C LEU A 44 5.52 -7.46 11.17
N PHE A 45 4.99 -8.67 10.91
CA PHE A 45 4.03 -8.89 9.83
C PHE A 45 2.66 -8.24 10.11
N TRP A 46 2.25 -8.09 11.37
CA TRP A 46 1.03 -7.40 11.73
C TRP A 46 1.15 -5.87 11.73
N LEU A 47 2.35 -5.34 11.82
CA LEU A 47 2.61 -3.90 11.91
C LEU A 47 2.02 -3.09 10.74
N PRO A 48 2.18 -3.46 9.45
CA PRO A 48 1.56 -2.73 8.35
C PRO A 48 0.02 -2.80 8.37
N VAL A 49 -0.57 -3.87 8.91
CA VAL A 49 -2.03 -3.97 9.09
C VAL A 49 -2.50 -2.90 10.08
N ILE A 50 -1.86 -2.84 11.23
CA ILE A 50 -2.17 -1.87 12.30
C ILE A 50 -1.99 -0.43 11.77
N LEU A 51 -0.87 -0.15 11.12
CA LEU A 51 -0.61 1.18 10.54
C LEU A 51 -1.55 1.51 9.38
N GLY A 52 -2.00 0.53 8.60
CA GLY A 52 -3.02 0.71 7.57
C GLY A 52 -4.36 1.16 8.17
N VAL A 53 -4.78 0.56 9.28
CA VAL A 53 -5.97 0.99 10.03
C VAL A 53 -5.78 2.38 10.62
N VAL A 54 -4.61 2.68 11.19
CA VAL A 54 -4.29 4.03 11.70
C VAL A 54 -4.34 5.07 10.58
N ASN A 55 -3.79 4.77 9.39
CA ASN A 55 -3.88 5.64 8.22
C ASN A 55 -5.33 5.94 7.85
N LEU A 56 -6.19 4.92 7.85
CA LEU A 56 -7.61 5.08 7.56
C LEU A 56 -8.28 6.01 8.60
N ILE A 57 -8.06 5.75 9.88
CA ILE A 57 -8.64 6.55 10.98
C ILE A 57 -8.17 8.00 10.89
N VAL A 58 -6.87 8.24 10.69
CA VAL A 58 -6.29 9.59 10.59
C VAL A 58 -6.87 10.34 9.39
N VAL A 59 -6.98 9.69 8.23
CA VAL A 59 -7.55 10.30 7.02
C VAL A 59 -9.03 10.65 7.22
N LEU A 60 -9.80 9.81 7.90
CA LEU A 60 -11.21 10.04 8.20
C LEU A 60 -11.39 11.14 9.27
N ALA A 61 -10.60 11.11 10.34
CA ALA A 61 -10.69 12.08 11.46
C ALA A 61 -10.22 13.48 11.03
N ALA A 62 -9.16 13.57 10.25
CA ALA A 62 -8.58 14.83 9.81
C ALA A 62 -9.25 15.42 8.55
N LYS A 63 -10.51 15.14 8.33
CA LYS A 63 -11.31 15.39 7.12
C LYS A 63 -11.22 16.81 6.54
N SER A 64 -11.02 17.84 7.35
CA SER A 64 -10.94 19.24 6.91
C SER A 64 -9.53 19.86 7.01
N LYS A 65 -8.62 19.24 7.76
CA LYS A 65 -7.31 19.81 8.11
C LYS A 65 -6.20 19.51 7.11
N ILE A 66 -6.36 18.41 6.34
CA ILE A 66 -5.34 17.95 5.39
C ILE A 66 -5.61 18.57 4.03
N GLU A 67 -4.61 19.15 3.41
CA GLU A 67 -4.71 19.67 2.06
C GLU A 67 -4.79 18.53 1.03
N ARG A 68 -5.53 18.77 -0.07
CA ARG A 68 -5.65 17.82 -1.17
C ARG A 68 -4.28 17.41 -1.75
N LYS A 69 -3.38 18.39 -1.92
CA LYS A 69 -2.02 18.15 -2.43
C LYS A 69 -1.19 17.25 -1.49
N GLN A 70 -1.35 17.42 -0.18
CA GLN A 70 -0.65 16.55 0.81
C GLN A 70 -1.11 15.10 0.69
N LEU A 71 -2.40 14.84 0.51
CA LEU A 71 -2.93 13.49 0.31
C LEU A 71 -2.35 12.84 -0.95
N LEU A 72 -2.26 13.61 -2.04
CA LEU A 72 -1.67 13.13 -3.28
C LEU A 72 -0.18 12.76 -3.09
N VAL A 73 0.60 13.65 -2.47
CA VAL A 73 2.02 13.41 -2.23
C VAL A 73 2.23 12.21 -1.32
N CYS A 74 1.49 12.08 -0.21
CA CYS A 74 1.56 10.90 0.66
C CYS A 74 1.23 9.61 -0.10
N SER A 75 0.17 9.64 -0.93
CA SER A 75 -0.20 8.50 -1.76
C SER A 75 0.92 8.13 -2.74
N MET A 76 1.54 9.12 -3.40
CA MET A 76 2.68 8.88 -4.30
C MET A 76 3.88 8.27 -3.56
N ILE A 77 4.25 8.83 -2.39
CA ILE A 77 5.35 8.31 -1.58
C ILE A 77 5.12 6.83 -1.27
N ILE A 78 3.94 6.48 -0.74
CA ILE A 78 3.64 5.10 -0.36
C ILE A 78 3.71 4.19 -1.59
N LYS A 79 3.03 4.55 -2.69
CA LYS A 79 2.90 3.69 -3.86
C LYS A 79 4.21 3.47 -4.59
N TYR A 80 4.98 4.54 -4.81
CA TYR A 80 6.29 4.40 -5.45
C TYR A 80 7.29 3.62 -4.59
N ALA A 81 7.27 3.86 -3.28
CA ALA A 81 8.14 3.13 -2.37
C ALA A 81 7.77 1.65 -2.22
N LEU A 82 6.52 1.26 -2.47
CA LEU A 82 6.07 -0.15 -2.47
C LEU A 82 6.28 -0.87 -3.80
N ILE A 83 6.69 -0.20 -4.88
CA ILE A 83 6.99 -0.87 -6.17
C ILE A 83 8.00 -2.01 -6.01
N PRO A 84 9.17 -1.83 -5.37
CA PRO A 84 10.11 -2.92 -5.18
C PRO A 84 9.52 -4.08 -4.38
N PHE A 85 8.72 -3.77 -3.36
CA PHE A 85 8.02 -4.78 -2.55
C PHE A 85 7.11 -5.67 -3.42
N TYR A 86 6.31 -5.08 -4.30
CA TYR A 86 5.42 -5.83 -5.20
C TYR A 86 6.17 -6.59 -6.28
N LEU A 87 7.28 -6.05 -6.80
CA LEU A 87 8.11 -6.75 -7.78
C LEU A 87 8.74 -8.01 -7.18
N VAL A 88 9.36 -7.89 -6.01
CA VAL A 88 9.96 -9.02 -5.31
C VAL A 88 8.89 -10.01 -4.87
N GLY A 89 7.80 -9.54 -4.27
CA GLY A 89 6.68 -10.38 -3.86
C GLY A 89 6.03 -11.12 -5.02
N GLY A 90 5.83 -10.46 -6.16
CA GLY A 90 5.32 -11.07 -7.38
C GLY A 90 6.25 -12.15 -7.93
N LEU A 91 7.56 -11.90 -7.94
CA LEU A 91 8.57 -12.89 -8.32
C LEU A 91 8.53 -14.12 -7.40
N LEU A 92 8.44 -13.91 -6.09
CA LEU A 92 8.32 -15.00 -5.11
C LEU A 92 7.05 -15.83 -5.33
N ILE A 93 5.91 -15.19 -5.63
CA ILE A 93 4.66 -15.89 -5.96
C ILE A 93 4.85 -16.78 -7.19
N VAL A 94 5.47 -16.26 -8.25
CA VAL A 94 5.77 -17.04 -9.47
C VAL A 94 6.67 -18.23 -9.14
N LEU A 95 7.73 -18.03 -8.35
CA LEU A 95 8.62 -19.11 -7.92
C LEU A 95 7.86 -20.16 -7.11
N CYS A 96 6.98 -19.78 -6.19
CA CYS A 96 6.14 -20.70 -5.42
C CYS A 96 5.21 -21.51 -6.34
N LEU A 97 4.63 -20.88 -7.36
CA LEU A 97 3.79 -21.59 -8.34
C LEU A 97 4.58 -22.56 -9.21
N LEU A 98 5.84 -22.25 -9.54
CA LEU A 98 6.73 -23.15 -10.28
C LEU A 98 7.04 -24.43 -9.49
N LEU A 99 6.95 -24.41 -8.16
CA LEU A 99 7.10 -25.63 -7.34
C LEU A 99 6.03 -26.68 -7.65
N MET A 100 4.87 -26.28 -8.19
CA MET A 100 3.83 -27.24 -8.64
C MET A 100 4.32 -28.18 -9.74
N VAL A 101 5.30 -27.75 -10.55
CA VAL A 101 5.83 -28.53 -11.68
C VAL A 101 6.90 -29.52 -11.23
N THR A 102 7.35 -29.45 -9.97
CA THR A 102 8.36 -30.37 -9.44
C THR A 102 7.76 -31.77 -9.23
N PRO A 103 8.54 -32.84 -9.43
CA PRO A 103 8.05 -34.23 -9.26
C PRO A 103 7.82 -34.62 -7.79
N ILE A 104 7.99 -33.69 -6.84
CA ILE A 104 7.84 -33.92 -5.42
C ILE A 104 6.37 -33.61 -5.03
N VAL A 105 5.60 -34.63 -4.74
CA VAL A 105 4.14 -34.55 -4.43
C VAL A 105 3.85 -33.49 -3.35
N PHE A 106 4.66 -33.38 -2.33
CA PHE A 106 4.48 -32.40 -1.26
C PHE A 106 4.58 -30.95 -1.77
N MET A 107 5.51 -30.66 -2.69
CA MET A 107 5.72 -29.31 -3.24
C MET A 107 4.56 -28.83 -4.12
N VAL A 108 3.82 -29.74 -4.74
CA VAL A 108 2.63 -29.44 -5.54
C VAL A 108 1.56 -28.76 -4.70
N PHE A 109 1.46 -29.06 -3.40
CA PHE A 109 0.50 -28.44 -2.49
C PHE A 109 1.07 -27.23 -1.77
N VAL A 110 2.33 -27.29 -1.35
CA VAL A 110 2.98 -26.21 -0.58
C VAL A 110 3.18 -24.96 -1.43
N GLY A 111 3.57 -25.12 -2.70
CA GLY A 111 3.79 -23.99 -3.60
C GLY A 111 2.57 -23.06 -3.73
N PRO A 112 1.40 -23.54 -4.15
CA PRO A 112 0.20 -22.72 -4.25
C PRO A 112 -0.26 -22.13 -2.90
N MET A 113 -0.11 -22.88 -1.80
CA MET A 113 -0.49 -22.40 -0.48
C MET A 113 0.38 -21.20 -0.07
N MET A 114 1.69 -21.28 -0.28
CA MET A 114 2.61 -20.17 -0.03
C MET A 114 2.33 -18.98 -0.95
N ALA A 115 2.07 -19.24 -2.25
CA ALA A 115 1.70 -18.19 -3.19
C ALA A 115 0.43 -17.45 -2.77
N LEU A 116 -0.57 -18.17 -2.25
CA LEU A 116 -1.82 -17.60 -1.75
C LEU A 116 -1.59 -16.73 -0.51
N ILE A 117 -0.78 -17.19 0.45
CA ILE A 117 -0.44 -16.44 1.67
C ILE A 117 0.28 -15.13 1.29
N LEU A 118 1.28 -15.20 0.40
CA LEU A 118 2.01 -14.03 -0.09
C LEU A 118 1.09 -13.06 -0.83
N GLY A 119 0.18 -13.58 -1.65
CA GLY A 119 -0.81 -12.80 -2.38
C GLY A 119 -1.77 -12.05 -1.45
N ILE A 120 -2.31 -12.74 -0.43
CA ILE A 120 -3.18 -12.12 0.58
C ILE A 120 -2.41 -11.04 1.35
N TYR A 121 -1.18 -11.30 1.77
CA TYR A 121 -0.35 -10.33 2.47
C TYR A 121 -0.10 -9.08 1.61
N GLY A 122 0.29 -9.25 0.34
CA GLY A 122 0.44 -8.15 -0.60
C GLY A 122 -0.85 -7.34 -0.78
N TRP A 123 -2.00 -8.00 -0.81
CA TRP A 123 -3.31 -7.34 -0.91
C TRP A 123 -3.67 -6.52 0.33
N VAL A 124 -3.37 -7.03 1.51
CA VAL A 124 -3.56 -6.31 2.77
C VAL A 124 -2.71 -5.03 2.81
N ILE A 125 -1.46 -5.10 2.34
CA ILE A 125 -0.59 -3.92 2.21
C ILE A 125 -1.17 -2.92 1.19
N LEU A 126 -1.70 -3.38 0.06
CA LEU A 126 -2.34 -2.51 -0.92
C LEU A 126 -3.54 -1.76 -0.32
N LEU A 127 -4.41 -2.48 0.42
CA LEU A 127 -5.56 -1.91 1.10
C LEU A 127 -5.18 -0.86 2.15
N GLY A 128 -4.12 -1.10 2.93
CA GLY A 128 -3.61 -0.16 3.92
C GLY A 128 -2.98 1.10 3.31
N ALA A 129 -2.52 1.04 2.05
CA ALA A 129 -2.02 2.18 1.28
C ALA A 129 -3.15 3.02 0.64
N ALA A 130 -4.33 2.44 0.41
CA ALA A 130 -5.44 3.05 -0.31
C ALA A 130 -6.07 4.30 0.35
N PRO A 131 -6.13 4.47 1.69
CA PRO A 131 -6.86 5.57 2.32
C PRO A 131 -6.47 6.97 1.82
N PHE A 132 -5.17 7.23 1.62
CA PHE A 132 -4.68 8.53 1.13
C PHE A 132 -5.14 8.81 -0.29
N SER A 133 -5.08 7.81 -1.17
CA SER A 133 -5.49 7.92 -2.57
C SER A 133 -6.99 8.13 -2.69
N VAL A 134 -7.78 7.33 -1.99
CA VAL A 134 -9.25 7.43 -1.99
C VAL A 134 -9.69 8.80 -1.45
N ALA A 135 -9.08 9.26 -0.35
CA ALA A 135 -9.39 10.57 0.21
C ALA A 135 -9.05 11.71 -0.76
N TYR A 136 -7.90 11.63 -1.47
CA TYR A 136 -7.55 12.58 -2.52
C TYR A 136 -8.59 12.61 -3.63
N ILE A 137 -8.98 11.44 -4.15
CA ILE A 137 -9.95 11.31 -5.24
C ILE A 137 -11.31 11.89 -4.84
N VAL A 138 -11.81 11.54 -3.65
CA VAL A 138 -13.09 12.04 -3.13
C VAL A 138 -13.07 13.57 -2.96
N ARG A 139 -11.98 14.13 -2.45
CA ARG A 139 -11.85 15.59 -2.29
C ARG A 139 -11.73 16.31 -3.63
N SER A 140 -11.02 15.74 -4.58
CA SER A 140 -10.89 16.30 -5.92
C SER A 140 -12.24 16.32 -6.64
N TYR A 141 -13.07 15.31 -6.47
CA TYR A 141 -14.44 15.30 -6.97
C TYR A 141 -15.31 16.38 -6.31
N LYS A 142 -15.30 16.45 -4.96
CA LYS A 142 -16.08 17.47 -4.23
C LYS A 142 -15.65 18.90 -4.55
N GLY A 143 -14.39 19.11 -4.91
CA GLY A 143 -13.86 20.40 -5.35
C GLY A 143 -14.14 20.73 -6.82
N GLY A 144 -14.85 19.86 -7.57
CA GLY A 144 -15.16 20.07 -8.97
C GLY A 144 -13.99 19.88 -9.95
N PHE A 145 -12.84 19.35 -9.47
CA PHE A 145 -11.65 19.16 -10.31
C PHE A 145 -11.72 17.90 -11.19
N HIS A 146 -12.55 16.93 -10.82
CA HIS A 146 -12.67 15.65 -11.52
C HIS A 146 -14.14 15.24 -11.69
N SER A 147 -14.44 14.56 -12.80
CA SER A 147 -15.76 14.02 -13.08
C SER A 147 -16.09 12.81 -12.18
N LYS A 148 -17.39 12.53 -12.00
CA LYS A 148 -17.87 11.36 -11.25
C LYS A 148 -17.34 10.04 -11.84
N ALA A 149 -17.25 9.94 -13.16
CA ALA A 149 -16.70 8.76 -13.82
C ALA A 149 -15.22 8.52 -13.44
N LEU A 150 -14.40 9.57 -13.44
CA LEU A 150 -12.99 9.48 -13.05
C LEU A 150 -12.86 9.06 -11.58
N LEU A 151 -13.72 9.56 -10.68
CA LEU A 151 -13.74 9.15 -9.27
C LEU A 151 -13.98 7.64 -9.13
N VAL A 152 -15.02 7.11 -9.78
CA VAL A 152 -15.39 5.70 -9.67
C VAL A 152 -14.28 4.81 -10.24
N ILE A 153 -13.82 5.11 -11.46
CA ILE A 153 -12.74 4.36 -12.11
C ILE A 153 -11.47 4.37 -11.26
N SER A 154 -11.04 5.55 -10.80
CA SER A 154 -9.84 5.66 -9.98
C SER A 154 -9.98 4.93 -8.64
N ALA A 155 -11.16 4.92 -8.02
CA ALA A 155 -11.39 4.19 -6.78
C ALA A 155 -11.29 2.67 -6.99
N ILE A 156 -11.88 2.14 -8.07
CA ILE A 156 -11.80 0.72 -8.41
C ILE A 156 -10.35 0.31 -8.72
N MET A 157 -9.62 1.14 -9.48
CA MET A 157 -8.23 0.85 -9.86
C MET A 157 -7.25 0.83 -8.67
N GLN A 158 -7.64 1.40 -7.52
CA GLN A 158 -6.84 1.30 -6.29
C GLN A 158 -6.71 -0.13 -5.73
N PHE A 159 -7.57 -1.05 -6.17
CA PHE A 159 -7.54 -2.45 -5.75
C PHE A 159 -6.67 -3.34 -6.65
N PHE A 160 -6.11 -2.81 -7.73
CA PHE A 160 -5.24 -3.53 -8.65
C PHE A 160 -3.79 -3.03 -8.53
N PHE A 161 -2.85 -3.93 -8.23
CA PHE A 161 -1.45 -3.63 -7.93
C PHE A 161 -0.78 -2.66 -8.92
N THR A 162 -0.85 -2.94 -10.21
CA THR A 162 -0.17 -2.14 -11.24
C THR A 162 -0.96 -0.88 -11.60
N MET A 163 -2.29 -1.01 -11.70
CA MET A 163 -3.17 0.09 -12.10
C MET A 163 -3.19 1.20 -11.05
N ASP A 164 -3.04 0.85 -9.79
CA ASP A 164 -2.97 1.76 -8.65
C ASP A 164 -1.85 2.82 -8.82
N VAL A 165 -0.64 2.38 -9.18
CA VAL A 165 0.50 3.28 -9.42
C VAL A 165 0.30 4.14 -10.66
N ILE A 166 -0.19 3.55 -11.76
CA ILE A 166 -0.44 4.26 -13.01
C ILE A 166 -1.48 5.38 -12.79
N PHE A 167 -2.59 5.06 -12.12
CA PHE A 167 -3.66 6.03 -11.88
C PHE A 167 -3.22 7.19 -10.99
N ILE A 168 -2.47 6.94 -9.92
CA ILE A 168 -1.98 8.03 -9.07
C ILE A 168 -1.02 8.94 -9.84
N THR A 169 -0.21 8.37 -10.74
CA THR A 169 0.68 9.14 -11.63
C THR A 169 -0.12 10.02 -12.58
N VAL A 170 -1.16 9.47 -13.21
CA VAL A 170 -2.06 10.24 -14.10
C VAL A 170 -2.75 11.37 -13.34
N LEU A 171 -3.21 11.11 -12.12
CA LEU A 171 -3.83 12.12 -11.27
C LEU A 171 -2.82 13.22 -10.88
N ALA A 172 -1.58 12.88 -10.61
CA ALA A 172 -0.52 13.84 -10.31
C ALA A 172 -0.17 14.74 -11.50
N ILE A 173 -0.13 14.18 -12.71
CA ILE A 173 0.08 14.95 -13.95
C ILE A 173 -1.09 15.92 -14.19
N LYS A 174 -2.32 15.46 -13.98
CA LYS A 174 -3.50 16.33 -14.10
C LYS A 174 -3.50 17.46 -13.08
N GLU A 175 -3.10 17.18 -11.84
CA GLU A 175 -2.99 18.18 -10.77
C GLU A 175 -2.05 19.33 -11.16
N ARG A 176 -0.95 19.05 -11.86
CA ARG A 176 -0.01 20.07 -12.35
C ARG A 176 -0.63 21.04 -13.34
N LYS A 177 -1.67 20.65 -14.05
CA LYS A 177 -2.38 21.52 -15.02
C LYS A 177 -3.34 22.51 -14.35
N TYR A 178 -3.67 22.30 -13.09
CA TYR A 178 -4.58 23.17 -12.32
C TYR A 178 -3.82 24.14 -11.37
N ASN A 179 -2.48 24.12 -11.41
CA ASN A 179 -1.61 25.08 -10.75
C ASN A 179 -0.98 26.05 -11.74
#